data_c998dd0a88f22872cf3c2a315f62a3e9
#
_entry.id   c998dd0a88f22872cf3c2a315f62a3e9
#
_cell.length_a   1.000
_cell.length_b   1.000
_cell.length_c   1.000
_cell.angle_alpha   90.00
_cell.angle_beta   90.00
_cell.angle_gamma   90.00
#
_symmetry.space_group_name_H-M   'P 1'
#
loop_
_entity.id
_entity.type
_entity.pdbx_description
1 polymer ?
#
loop_
_entity_poly.entity_id
_entity_poly.type
_entity_poly.pdbx_seq_one_letter_code
_entity_poly.pdbx_strand_id
1 'polypeptide(L)'
;TVLVYSHYDVMPAEPFDLWKSRPFEPEIRDGRIWARGADDDKGQAMMQVKGFETALNLDLLKCNVKFIFEGEEEIGSPSLEAFCRTHKELLKADVILVSDTSMVSAETPSLTTGLRGLAYWEIEVTGPNRDLHSGHFGGAVANPINVLCKLMADITDAEGRITCLLYTSPS
;
A
#
# COMPACT_ATOMS: atom_id res chain seq x y z
N THR A 1 -15.17 6.74 -21.45
CA THR A 1 -14.90 7.42 -20.16
C THR A 1 -13.75 6.77 -19.45
N VAL A 2 -12.79 7.57 -18.99
CA VAL A 2 -11.70 7.16 -18.11
C VAL A 2 -11.99 7.67 -16.69
N LEU A 3 -11.84 6.83 -15.69
CA LEU A 3 -11.88 7.20 -14.28
C LEU A 3 -10.44 7.19 -13.74
N VAL A 4 -9.95 8.34 -13.32
CA VAL A 4 -8.64 8.49 -12.70
C VAL A 4 -8.82 8.44 -11.19
N TYR A 5 -8.06 7.58 -10.54
CA TYR A 5 -8.04 7.45 -9.09
C TYR A 5 -6.68 7.88 -8.54
N SER A 6 -6.70 8.58 -7.43
CA SER A 6 -5.55 8.93 -6.62
C SER A 6 -5.98 9.20 -5.17
N HIS A 7 -5.01 9.22 -4.24
CA HIS A 7 -5.26 9.61 -2.86
C HIS A 7 -4.41 10.83 -2.44
N TYR A 8 -4.84 11.53 -1.41
CA TYR A 8 -4.14 12.72 -0.91
C TYR A 8 -3.75 12.64 0.57
N ASP A 9 -4.25 11.64 1.28
CA ASP A 9 -3.77 11.33 2.62
C ASP A 9 -2.35 10.73 2.56
N VAL A 10 -1.71 10.64 3.70
CA VAL A 10 -0.31 10.25 3.77
C VAL A 10 -0.02 9.50 5.07
N MET A 11 0.93 8.59 5.03
CA MET A 11 1.45 7.93 6.22
C MET A 11 2.05 8.93 7.22
N PRO A 12 2.03 8.63 8.53
CA PRO A 12 2.78 9.39 9.54
C PRO A 12 4.22 9.63 9.13
N ALA A 13 4.78 10.76 9.53
CA ALA A 13 6.15 11.15 9.15
C ALA A 13 7.20 10.83 10.22
N GLU A 14 6.83 10.22 11.31
CA GLU A 14 7.74 9.79 12.36
C GLU A 14 8.73 8.70 11.88
N PRO A 15 9.97 8.70 12.36
CA PRO A 15 10.58 9.68 13.29
C PRO A 15 11.07 10.95 12.56
N PHE A 16 10.69 12.12 13.09
CA PHE A 16 10.97 13.42 12.45
C PHE A 16 12.46 13.77 12.36
N ASP A 17 13.28 13.27 13.26
CA ASP A 17 14.73 13.49 13.30
C ASP A 17 15.50 12.84 12.15
N LEU A 18 14.91 11.90 11.44
CA LEU A 18 15.50 11.31 10.24
C LEU A 18 15.29 12.15 8.97
N TRP A 19 14.42 13.14 9.01
CA TRP A 19 14.16 14.01 7.88
C TRP A 19 15.21 15.12 7.76
N LYS A 20 15.70 15.36 6.55
CA LYS A 20 16.62 16.46 6.25
C LYS A 20 15.94 17.83 6.17
N SER A 21 14.62 17.84 5.92
CA SER A 21 13.74 19.00 5.95
C SER A 21 12.44 18.61 6.63
N ARG A 22 11.63 19.57 7.03
CA ARG A 22 10.34 19.26 7.65
C ARG A 22 9.43 18.50 6.68
N PRO A 23 8.86 17.35 7.06
CA PRO A 23 8.15 16.47 6.14
C PRO A 23 6.93 17.11 5.48
N PHE A 24 6.29 18.10 6.09
CA PHE A 24 5.12 18.79 5.58
C PHE A 24 5.41 20.21 5.03
N GLU A 25 6.68 20.57 4.94
CA GLU A 25 7.15 21.81 4.29
C GLU A 25 7.96 21.42 3.04
N PRO A 26 7.36 21.42 1.84
CA PRO A 26 8.02 20.93 0.63
C PRO A 26 9.30 21.71 0.32
N GLU A 27 10.37 21.00 0.01
CA GLU A 27 11.65 21.58 -0.38
C GLU A 27 12.10 21.04 -1.73
N ILE A 28 12.62 21.91 -2.60
CA ILE A 28 13.22 21.50 -3.85
C ILE A 28 14.74 21.35 -3.65
N ARG A 29 15.22 20.13 -3.79
CA ARG A 29 16.65 19.78 -3.74
C ARG A 29 17.01 18.85 -4.90
N ASP A 30 18.13 19.13 -5.55
CA ASP A 30 18.65 18.29 -6.65
C ASP A 30 17.60 18.01 -7.75
N GLY A 31 16.76 19.02 -8.06
CA GLY A 31 15.70 18.92 -9.05
C GLY A 31 14.52 18.04 -8.65
N ARG A 32 14.37 17.70 -7.36
CA ARG A 32 13.29 16.88 -6.82
C ARG A 32 12.57 17.61 -5.70
N ILE A 33 11.27 17.31 -5.55
CA ILE A 33 10.44 17.78 -4.43
C ILE A 33 10.55 16.77 -3.30
N TRP A 34 10.94 17.24 -2.13
CA TRP A 34 11.08 16.43 -0.92
C TRP A 34 10.02 16.83 0.10
N ALA A 35 9.08 15.95 0.35
CA ALA A 35 8.06 16.08 1.38
C ALA A 35 7.34 14.75 1.59
N ARG A 36 6.67 14.57 2.72
CA ARG A 36 5.75 13.44 2.91
C ARG A 36 4.57 13.57 1.93
N GLY A 37 4.26 12.49 1.19
CA GLY A 37 3.21 12.48 0.18
C GLY A 37 3.59 13.13 -1.16
N ALA A 38 4.86 13.53 -1.37
CA ALA A 38 5.30 14.06 -2.66
C ALA A 38 5.35 12.98 -3.74
N ASP A 39 5.71 11.75 -3.38
CA ASP A 39 5.81 10.60 -4.28
C ASP A 39 4.72 9.53 -4.02
N ASP A 40 3.93 9.70 -2.99
CA ASP A 40 2.85 8.83 -2.59
C ASP A 40 1.72 9.68 -1.97
N ASP A 41 0.68 10.02 -2.68
CA ASP A 41 0.42 9.85 -4.12
C ASP A 41 0.21 11.21 -4.81
N LYS A 42 0.50 12.35 -4.11
CA LYS A 42 0.20 13.71 -4.62
C LYS A 42 0.99 14.07 -5.90
N GLY A 43 2.20 13.51 -6.06
CA GLY A 43 2.99 13.69 -7.28
C GLY A 43 2.30 13.05 -8.48
N GLN A 44 1.87 11.80 -8.34
CA GLN A 44 1.16 11.05 -9.37
C GLN A 44 -0.20 11.66 -9.65
N ALA A 45 -0.95 12.06 -8.60
CA ALA A 45 -2.21 12.80 -8.74
C ALA A 45 -2.04 14.08 -9.58
N MET A 46 -1.01 14.88 -9.27
CA MET A 46 -0.73 16.10 -10.02
C MET A 46 -0.27 15.81 -11.46
N MET A 47 0.51 14.76 -11.68
CA MET A 47 0.89 14.30 -13.02
C MET A 47 -0.34 14.00 -13.87
N GLN A 48 -1.34 13.29 -13.33
CA GLN A 48 -2.58 12.98 -14.03
C GLN A 48 -3.40 14.23 -14.34
N VAL A 49 -3.52 15.16 -13.38
CA VAL A 49 -4.20 16.44 -13.59
C VAL A 49 -3.52 17.25 -14.69
N LYS A 50 -2.18 17.33 -14.68
CA LYS A 50 -1.41 18.07 -15.69
C LYS A 50 -1.42 17.39 -17.06
N GLY A 51 -1.43 16.08 -17.10
CA GLY A 51 -1.62 15.31 -18.33
C GLY A 51 -3.00 15.57 -18.97
N PHE A 52 -4.06 15.57 -18.15
CA PHE A 52 -5.41 15.92 -18.57
C PHE A 52 -5.50 17.37 -19.08
N GLU A 53 -4.99 18.34 -18.32
CA GLU A 53 -4.96 19.75 -18.70
C GLU A 53 -4.24 19.95 -20.05
N THR A 54 -3.11 19.28 -20.22
CA THR A 54 -2.34 19.33 -21.47
C THR A 54 -3.13 18.76 -22.65
N ALA A 55 -3.75 17.59 -22.46
CA ALA A 55 -4.54 16.95 -23.51
C ALA A 55 -5.76 17.81 -23.90
N LEU A 56 -6.39 18.46 -22.93
CA LEU A 56 -7.50 19.38 -23.14
C LEU A 56 -7.07 20.62 -23.93
N ASN A 57 -5.98 21.26 -23.53
CA ASN A 57 -5.47 22.48 -24.17
C ASN A 57 -4.97 22.24 -25.60
N LEU A 58 -4.52 21.04 -25.91
CA LEU A 58 -4.07 20.65 -27.26
C LEU A 58 -5.17 20.01 -28.12
N ASP A 59 -6.42 20.00 -27.67
CA ASP A 59 -7.57 19.34 -28.34
C ASP A 59 -7.31 17.85 -28.66
N LEU A 60 -6.53 17.17 -27.82
CA LEU A 60 -6.22 15.76 -27.95
C LEU A 60 -7.19 14.86 -27.18
N LEU A 61 -7.98 15.44 -26.29
CA LEU A 61 -8.90 14.70 -25.45
C LEU A 61 -10.11 14.21 -26.25
N LYS A 62 -10.23 12.89 -26.44
CA LYS A 62 -11.30 12.25 -27.24
C LYS A 62 -12.26 11.42 -26.38
N CYS A 63 -12.20 11.54 -25.07
CA CYS A 63 -13.05 10.81 -24.13
C CYS A 63 -13.44 11.68 -22.94
N ASN A 64 -14.44 11.23 -22.19
CA ASN A 64 -14.75 11.83 -20.88
C ASN A 64 -13.75 11.36 -19.86
N VAL A 65 -13.34 12.25 -18.97
CA VAL A 65 -12.47 11.92 -17.84
C VAL A 65 -13.17 12.32 -16.54
N LYS A 66 -13.10 11.44 -15.59
CA LYS A 66 -13.56 11.64 -14.21
C LYS A 66 -12.38 11.46 -13.28
N PHE A 67 -12.34 12.22 -12.20
CA PHE A 67 -11.35 12.07 -11.15
C PHE A 67 -12.05 11.70 -9.85
N ILE A 68 -11.48 10.73 -9.13
CA ILE A 68 -11.81 10.43 -7.76
C ILE A 68 -10.55 10.59 -6.93
N PHE A 69 -10.63 11.42 -5.89
CA PHE A 69 -9.56 11.61 -4.92
C PHE A 69 -10.07 11.21 -3.56
N GLU A 70 -9.39 10.29 -2.89
CA GLU A 70 -9.74 9.89 -1.53
C GLU A 70 -8.71 10.38 -0.49
N GLY A 71 -9.09 10.31 0.77
CA GLY A 71 -8.28 10.74 1.89
C GLY A 71 -8.14 9.68 2.98
N GLU A 72 -8.29 8.39 2.65
CA GLU A 72 -8.27 7.28 3.60
C GLU A 72 -7.49 6.05 3.05
N GLU A 73 -6.74 6.19 1.95
CA GLU A 73 -6.03 5.08 1.33
C GLU A 73 -5.06 4.42 2.31
N GLU A 74 -4.28 5.23 3.00
CA GLU A 74 -3.22 4.83 3.92
C GLU A 74 -3.73 4.17 5.22
N ILE A 75 -5.03 4.14 5.42
CA ILE A 75 -5.72 3.42 6.49
C ILE A 75 -6.67 2.33 5.98
N GLY A 76 -6.54 1.96 4.69
CA GLY A 76 -7.32 0.88 4.06
C GLY A 76 -8.67 1.29 3.51
N SER A 77 -8.87 2.56 3.19
CA SER A 77 -10.06 3.10 2.48
C SER A 77 -11.41 2.70 3.08
N PRO A 78 -11.65 2.83 4.38
CA PRO A 78 -12.86 2.30 5.03
C PRO A 78 -14.17 2.86 4.46
N SER A 79 -14.16 4.09 3.92
CA SER A 79 -15.35 4.73 3.34
C SER A 79 -15.50 4.49 1.83
N LEU A 80 -14.45 4.08 1.12
CA LEU A 80 -14.44 4.02 -0.34
C LEU A 80 -15.45 3.02 -0.90
N GLU A 81 -15.57 1.85 -0.29
CA GLU A 81 -16.54 0.83 -0.75
C GLU A 81 -17.98 1.35 -0.69
N ALA A 82 -18.38 1.94 0.43
CA ALA A 82 -19.70 2.51 0.60
C ALA A 82 -19.98 3.66 -0.38
N PHE A 83 -18.98 4.51 -0.60
CA PHE A 83 -19.03 5.59 -1.59
C PHE A 83 -19.24 5.03 -3.00
N CYS A 84 -18.44 4.05 -3.41
CA CYS A 84 -18.55 3.42 -4.72
C CYS A 84 -19.90 2.74 -4.94
N ARG A 85 -20.45 2.07 -3.94
CA ARG A 85 -21.78 1.46 -4.01
C ARG A 85 -22.88 2.50 -4.20
N THR A 86 -22.80 3.61 -3.46
CA THR A 86 -23.81 4.69 -3.49
C THR A 86 -23.75 5.49 -4.80
N HIS A 87 -22.54 5.69 -5.36
CA HIS A 87 -22.30 6.52 -6.53
C HIS A 87 -21.96 5.72 -7.79
N LYS A 88 -22.41 4.48 -7.88
CA LYS A 88 -22.05 3.54 -8.94
C LYS A 88 -22.24 4.11 -10.35
N GLU A 89 -23.36 4.78 -10.62
CA GLU A 89 -23.64 5.37 -11.94
C GLU A 89 -22.72 6.58 -12.23
N LEU A 90 -22.40 7.38 -11.22
CA LEU A 90 -21.45 8.49 -11.35
C LEU A 90 -20.05 7.99 -11.69
N LEU A 91 -19.63 6.88 -11.08
CA LEU A 91 -18.29 6.31 -11.24
C LEU A 91 -18.16 5.40 -12.47
N LYS A 92 -19.25 5.12 -13.17
CA LYS A 92 -19.21 4.25 -14.35
C LYS A 92 -18.21 4.75 -15.38
N ALA A 93 -17.27 3.88 -15.76
CA ALA A 93 -16.20 4.15 -16.70
C ALA A 93 -15.85 2.88 -17.51
N ASP A 94 -15.18 3.06 -18.64
CA ASP A 94 -14.69 1.97 -19.47
C ASP A 94 -13.31 1.49 -19.02
N VAL A 95 -12.52 2.42 -18.47
CA VAL A 95 -11.16 2.18 -17.96
C VAL A 95 -10.97 2.93 -16.65
N ILE A 96 -10.29 2.30 -15.71
CA ILE A 96 -9.80 2.95 -14.49
C ILE A 96 -8.29 3.09 -14.62
N LEU A 97 -7.78 4.30 -14.36
CA LEU A 97 -6.37 4.61 -14.33
C LEU A 97 -5.96 4.89 -12.89
N VAL A 98 -5.08 4.06 -12.36
CA VAL A 98 -4.48 4.20 -11.04
C VAL A 98 -2.98 4.40 -11.24
N SER A 99 -2.43 5.49 -10.74
CA SER A 99 -1.01 5.83 -10.92
C SER A 99 -0.20 5.75 -9.62
N ASP A 100 -0.80 5.25 -8.57
CA ASP A 100 -0.13 4.99 -7.30
C ASP A 100 0.87 3.83 -7.46
N THR A 101 1.93 4.12 -8.20
CA THR A 101 2.98 3.19 -8.60
C THR A 101 4.31 3.91 -8.76
N SER A 102 5.41 3.15 -8.77
CA SER A 102 6.76 3.67 -8.94
C SER A 102 7.23 3.56 -10.40
N MET A 103 8.12 4.46 -10.82
CA MET A 103 8.93 4.27 -12.03
C MET A 103 10.08 3.31 -11.76
N VAL A 104 10.58 2.65 -12.80
CA VAL A 104 11.77 1.79 -12.72
C VAL A 104 13.01 2.62 -12.34
N SER A 105 13.17 3.78 -12.94
CA SER A 105 14.17 4.81 -12.60
C SER A 105 13.68 6.17 -13.07
N ALA A 106 14.40 7.25 -12.74
CA ALA A 106 14.11 8.61 -13.21
C ALA A 106 14.14 8.73 -14.75
N GLU A 107 14.96 7.92 -15.40
CA GLU A 107 15.14 7.91 -16.85
C GLU A 107 14.30 6.87 -17.58
N THR A 108 13.65 5.98 -16.83
CA THR A 108 12.89 4.85 -17.42
C THR A 108 11.45 4.91 -16.96
N PRO A 109 10.57 5.57 -17.75
CA PRO A 109 9.14 5.57 -17.45
C PRO A 109 8.57 4.16 -17.53
N SER A 110 7.55 3.88 -16.71
CA SER A 110 6.90 2.58 -16.67
C SER A 110 5.38 2.71 -16.69
N LEU A 111 4.73 1.72 -17.24
CA LEU A 111 3.29 1.53 -17.17
C LEU A 111 3.02 0.21 -16.46
N THR A 112 2.54 0.28 -15.25
CA THR A 112 2.19 -0.91 -14.46
C THR A 112 0.85 -1.47 -14.96
N THR A 113 0.86 -2.70 -15.45
CA THR A 113 -0.31 -3.37 -16.02
C THR A 113 -0.87 -4.48 -15.13
N GLY A 114 -0.25 -4.72 -13.98
CA GLY A 114 -0.68 -5.73 -13.02
C GLY A 114 0.07 -5.60 -11.71
N LEU A 115 -0.53 -6.08 -10.64
CA LEU A 115 0.01 -6.07 -9.29
C LEU A 115 0.18 -7.49 -8.78
N ARG A 116 1.07 -7.67 -7.81
CA ARG A 116 1.18 -8.91 -7.06
C ARG A 116 0.04 -9.00 -6.06
N GLY A 117 -0.43 -10.21 -5.79
CA GLY A 117 -1.33 -10.45 -4.67
C GLY A 117 -0.66 -10.20 -3.33
N LEU A 118 -1.47 -9.86 -2.33
CA LEU A 118 -1.05 -9.68 -0.94
C LEU A 118 -1.88 -10.60 -0.06
N ALA A 119 -1.22 -11.28 0.88
CA ALA A 119 -1.86 -11.95 2.00
C ALA A 119 -1.14 -11.52 3.29
N TYR A 120 -1.85 -10.85 4.16
CA TYR A 120 -1.35 -10.41 5.46
C TYR A 120 -1.83 -11.36 6.55
N TRP A 121 -0.91 -11.78 7.41
CA TRP A 121 -1.19 -12.72 8.49
C TRP A 121 -0.57 -12.23 9.80
N GLU A 122 -1.30 -12.41 10.87
CA GLU A 122 -0.81 -12.25 12.22
C GLU A 122 -0.90 -13.60 12.93
N ILE A 123 0.17 -14.01 13.59
CA ILE A 123 0.24 -15.27 14.33
C ILE A 123 0.55 -14.96 15.78
N GLU A 124 -0.40 -15.24 16.66
CA GLU A 124 -0.23 -15.12 18.10
C GLU A 124 -0.10 -16.51 18.72
N VAL A 125 0.94 -16.69 19.54
CA VAL A 125 1.11 -17.90 20.34
C VAL A 125 1.06 -17.55 21.82
N THR A 126 -0.04 -17.96 22.45
CA THR A 126 -0.28 -17.73 23.88
C THR A 126 0.37 -18.82 24.73
N GLY A 127 1.19 -18.44 25.67
CA GLY A 127 1.85 -19.32 26.64
C GLY A 127 1.10 -19.39 27.98
N PRO A 128 1.80 -19.80 29.06
CA PRO A 128 1.26 -19.78 30.40
C PRO A 128 0.76 -18.39 30.83
N ASN A 129 -0.16 -18.34 31.77
CA ASN A 129 -0.78 -17.09 32.27
C ASN A 129 0.13 -16.22 33.16
N ARG A 130 1.40 -16.60 33.31
CA ARG A 130 2.43 -15.88 34.09
C ARG A 130 3.81 -16.30 33.63
N ASP A 131 4.82 -15.52 33.94
CA ASP A 131 6.22 -15.86 33.77
C ASP A 131 6.62 -17.06 34.63
N LEU A 132 7.30 -18.00 34.01
CA LEU A 132 7.77 -19.22 34.67
C LEU A 132 9.28 -19.24 34.78
N HIS A 133 9.78 -19.61 35.97
CA HIS A 133 11.21 -19.76 36.22
C HIS A 133 11.75 -20.97 35.45
N SER A 134 12.75 -20.76 34.62
CA SER A 134 13.32 -21.80 33.74
C SER A 134 13.93 -22.97 34.51
N GLY A 135 14.48 -22.75 35.70
CA GLY A 135 15.03 -23.79 36.58
C GLY A 135 13.98 -24.79 37.10
N HIS A 136 12.71 -24.40 37.13
CA HIS A 136 11.61 -25.28 37.60
C HIS A 136 10.77 -25.85 36.44
N PHE A 137 10.61 -25.07 35.37
CA PHE A 137 9.67 -25.41 34.30
C PHE A 137 10.35 -25.64 32.95
N GLY A 138 11.67 -25.40 32.83
CA GLY A 138 12.44 -25.60 31.63
C GLY A 138 12.35 -27.06 31.14
N GLY A 139 12.00 -27.27 29.89
CA GLY A 139 11.80 -28.58 29.31
C GLY A 139 10.45 -29.24 29.63
N ALA A 140 9.73 -28.77 30.68
CA ALA A 140 8.41 -29.31 31.04
C ALA A 140 7.24 -28.51 30.46
N VAL A 141 7.42 -27.21 30.27
CA VAL A 141 6.44 -26.32 29.69
C VAL A 141 6.99 -25.68 28.42
N ALA A 142 6.23 -25.72 27.35
CA ALA A 142 6.64 -25.14 26.07
C ALA A 142 6.77 -23.61 26.17
N ASN A 143 7.90 -23.09 25.69
CA ASN A 143 8.09 -21.64 25.56
C ASN A 143 7.40 -21.16 24.29
N PRO A 144 6.48 -20.17 24.36
CA PRO A 144 5.72 -19.70 23.21
C PRO A 144 6.60 -19.15 22.08
N ILE A 145 7.74 -18.54 22.41
CA ILE A 145 8.70 -18.06 21.38
C ILE A 145 9.29 -19.24 20.60
N ASN A 146 9.69 -20.32 21.27
CA ASN A 146 10.20 -21.50 20.60
C ASN A 146 9.15 -22.18 19.70
N VAL A 147 7.90 -22.20 20.18
CA VAL A 147 6.76 -22.71 19.39
C VAL A 147 6.53 -21.85 18.15
N LEU A 148 6.51 -20.53 18.32
CA LEU A 148 6.34 -19.59 17.22
C LEU A 148 7.46 -19.73 16.18
N CYS A 149 8.72 -19.74 16.63
CA CYS A 149 9.87 -19.90 15.72
C CYS A 149 9.79 -21.22 14.92
N LYS A 150 9.40 -22.31 15.57
CA LYS A 150 9.22 -23.60 14.89
C LYS A 150 8.09 -23.56 13.89
N LEU A 151 6.95 -22.98 14.28
CA LEU A 151 5.81 -22.79 13.38
C LEU A 151 6.21 -21.99 12.14
N MET A 152 6.92 -20.86 12.33
CA MET A 152 7.38 -20.02 11.22
C MET A 152 8.36 -20.76 10.30
N ALA A 153 9.23 -21.59 10.85
CA ALA A 153 10.13 -22.42 10.04
C ALA A 153 9.38 -23.50 9.26
N ASP A 154 8.30 -24.05 9.81
CA ASP A 154 7.54 -25.13 9.18
C ASP A 154 6.60 -24.64 8.05
N ILE A 155 6.25 -23.35 8.02
CA ILE A 155 5.39 -22.78 6.95
C ILE A 155 6.15 -22.37 5.68
N THR A 156 7.48 -22.44 5.67
CA THR A 156 8.29 -22.13 4.49
C THR A 156 9.24 -23.27 4.16
N ASP A 157 9.43 -23.54 2.86
CA ASP A 157 10.45 -24.46 2.40
C ASP A 157 11.85 -23.80 2.30
N ALA A 158 12.84 -24.58 1.89
CA ALA A 158 14.22 -24.11 1.73
C ALA A 158 14.36 -23.02 0.65
N GLU A 159 13.43 -22.94 -0.27
CA GLU A 159 13.34 -21.93 -1.34
C GLU A 159 12.52 -20.70 -0.92
N GLY A 160 12.03 -20.63 0.33
CA GLY A 160 11.23 -19.54 0.85
C GLY A 160 9.77 -19.52 0.37
N ARG A 161 9.27 -20.64 -0.16
CA ARG A 161 7.87 -20.76 -0.58
C ARG A 161 7.01 -21.15 0.62
N ILE A 162 5.80 -20.60 0.69
CA ILE A 162 4.83 -20.97 1.72
C ILE A 162 4.28 -22.37 1.42
N THR A 163 4.49 -23.29 2.34
CA THR A 163 4.07 -24.71 2.23
C THR A 163 2.78 -25.00 2.99
N CYS A 164 2.16 -23.99 3.59
CA CYS A 164 1.04 -24.16 4.48
C CYS A 164 -0.18 -24.78 3.79
N LEU A 165 -0.66 -25.89 4.33
CA LEU A 165 -1.84 -26.65 3.85
C LEU A 165 -3.16 -25.87 3.99
N LEU A 166 -3.18 -24.71 4.64
CA LEU A 166 -4.38 -23.87 4.77
C LEU A 166 -4.86 -23.29 3.42
N TYR A 167 -4.06 -23.40 2.37
CA TYR A 167 -4.40 -22.96 1.02
C TYR A 167 -5.10 -24.03 0.16
N THR A 168 -5.37 -25.21 0.67
CA THR A 168 -5.92 -26.30 -0.12
C THR A 168 -7.43 -26.44 -0.04
N SER A 169 -8.14 -25.51 0.61
CA SER A 169 -9.58 -25.45 0.52
C SER A 169 -9.99 -24.53 -0.64
N PRO A 170 -10.51 -25.05 -1.75
CA PRO A 170 -11.12 -24.20 -2.74
C PRO A 170 -12.38 -23.57 -2.12
N SER A 171 -12.36 -22.24 -2.00
CA SER A 171 -13.57 -21.46 -1.71
C SER A 171 -14.51 -21.48 -2.91
#